data_79b2669d47141e4aa5c41ae5a90eae27
#
_entry.id   79b2669d47141e4aa5c41ae5a90eae27
#
_cell.length_a   1.000
_cell.length_b   1.000
_cell.length_c   1.000
_cell.angle_alpha   90.00
_cell.angle_beta   90.00
_cell.angle_gamma   90.00
#
_symmetry.space_group_name_H-M   'P 1'
#
loop_
_entity.id
_entity.type
_entity.pdbx_description
1 polymer ?
#
loop_
_entity_poly.entity_id
_entity_poly.type
_entity_poly.pdbx_seq_one_letter_code
_entity_poly.pdbx_strand_id
1 'polypeptide(L)'
;MSAFAGGIQTIDIHAHFYPESYLRILSELDGESPVTCSWDHADGPIITFWGGDTPPLHKTYYDFHERVKEMDDKGVDIHCLSLTQPMVHWADPALALKLSETYNDACAEAHKAYPDRYLGFAMLPMLQPDAALEELKRRADLPGMRGVYPSTQIEGRELSDTLFFPHLRGRARDGLAHVPASGPRRRI
;
A
#
# COMPACT_ATOMS: atom_id res chain seq x y z
N MET A 1 17.54 22.11 -5.41
CA MET A 1 16.78 23.37 -5.59
C MET A 1 15.32 22.95 -5.75
N SER A 2 14.44 23.36 -4.84
CA SER A 2 13.01 22.99 -4.87
C SER A 2 12.37 23.48 -6.17
N ALA A 3 11.75 22.56 -6.93
CA ALA A 3 11.04 22.84 -8.18
C ALA A 3 9.71 23.59 -7.99
N PHE A 4 9.39 24.05 -6.77
CA PHE A 4 8.08 24.60 -6.40
C PHE A 4 7.98 26.12 -6.54
N ALA A 5 8.60 26.71 -7.55
CA ALA A 5 8.41 28.13 -7.86
C ALA A 5 7.16 28.33 -8.73
N GLY A 6 5.95 28.18 -8.18
CA GLY A 6 4.73 28.78 -8.76
C GLY A 6 4.03 28.02 -9.90
N GLY A 7 4.36 26.77 -10.19
CA GLY A 7 3.67 25.92 -11.17
C GLY A 7 2.55 25.07 -10.55
N ILE A 8 1.60 24.62 -11.38
CA ILE A 8 0.59 23.62 -11.00
C ILE A 8 1.32 22.29 -10.80
N GLN A 9 1.16 21.66 -9.63
CA GLN A 9 1.70 20.34 -9.35
C GLN A 9 0.75 19.25 -9.87
N THR A 10 1.35 18.23 -10.52
CA THR A 10 0.64 17.01 -10.90
C THR A 10 0.80 15.98 -9.78
N ILE A 11 -0.29 15.64 -9.11
CA ILE A 11 -0.32 14.67 -8.02
C ILE A 11 -1.12 13.46 -8.45
N ASP A 12 -0.49 12.29 -8.54
CA ASP A 12 -1.17 11.02 -8.73
C ASP A 12 -1.49 10.40 -7.36
N ILE A 13 -2.78 10.36 -7.03
CA ILE A 13 -3.29 9.78 -5.77
C ILE A 13 -3.58 8.28 -5.88
N HIS A 14 -3.30 7.64 -7.01
CA HIS A 14 -3.61 6.23 -7.28
C HIS A 14 -2.38 5.47 -7.80
N ALA A 15 -1.24 5.68 -7.17
CA ALA A 15 0.04 5.10 -7.54
C ALA A 15 0.31 3.81 -6.75
N HIS A 16 0.02 2.65 -7.36
CA HIS A 16 0.24 1.36 -6.71
C HIS A 16 1.72 1.05 -6.55
N PHE A 17 2.08 0.57 -5.37
CA PHE A 17 3.44 0.24 -4.97
C PHE A 17 3.47 -1.08 -4.20
N TYR A 18 4.35 -1.99 -4.61
CA TYR A 18 4.64 -3.27 -3.97
C TYR A 18 6.10 -3.27 -3.54
N PRO A 19 6.46 -2.77 -2.34
CA PRO A 19 7.85 -2.72 -1.92
C PRO A 19 8.55 -4.07 -2.09
N GLU A 20 9.82 -4.08 -2.48
CA GLU A 20 10.56 -5.33 -2.63
C GLU A 20 10.53 -6.15 -1.33
N SER A 21 10.63 -5.50 -0.16
CA SER A 21 10.52 -6.14 1.15
C SER A 21 9.19 -6.86 1.36
N TYR A 22 8.07 -6.29 0.90
CA TYR A 22 6.76 -6.95 0.92
C TYR A 22 6.75 -8.17 -0.02
N LEU A 23 7.24 -8.03 -1.25
CA LEU A 23 7.30 -9.13 -2.22
C LEU A 23 8.21 -10.26 -1.74
N ARG A 24 9.32 -9.96 -1.04
CA ARG A 24 10.21 -10.96 -0.46
C ARG A 24 9.50 -11.79 0.61
N ILE A 25 8.71 -11.17 1.48
CA ILE A 25 7.89 -11.94 2.44
C ILE A 25 6.96 -12.89 1.70
N LEU A 26 6.27 -12.43 0.65
CA LEU A 26 5.38 -13.31 -0.12
C LEU A 26 6.13 -14.47 -0.80
N SER A 27 7.38 -14.27 -1.20
CA SER A 27 8.17 -15.33 -1.84
C SER A 27 8.72 -16.38 -0.87
N GLU A 28 8.70 -16.10 0.43
CA GLU A 28 9.09 -17.02 1.50
C GLU A 28 7.92 -17.90 1.99
N LEU A 29 6.69 -17.60 1.55
CA LEU A 29 5.50 -18.38 1.93
C LEU A 29 5.49 -19.72 1.18
N ASP A 30 4.95 -20.74 1.85
CA ASP A 30 4.80 -22.05 1.24
C ASP A 30 3.72 -22.08 0.15
N GLY A 31 3.72 -23.14 -0.66
CA GLY A 31 2.78 -23.29 -1.79
C GLY A 31 1.32 -23.52 -1.39
N GLU A 32 1.02 -23.65 -0.08
CA GLU A 32 -0.36 -23.73 0.44
C GLU A 32 -0.95 -22.34 0.72
N SER A 33 -0.11 -21.31 0.74
CA SER A 33 -0.56 -19.93 0.90
C SER A 33 -1.44 -19.49 -0.27
N PRO A 34 -2.58 -18.83 -0.03
CA PRO A 34 -3.44 -18.29 -1.09
C PRO A 34 -2.79 -17.15 -1.88
N VAL A 35 -1.68 -16.64 -1.38
CA VAL A 35 -0.88 -15.58 -2.01
C VAL A 35 0.59 -15.93 -1.91
N THR A 36 1.29 -15.89 -3.04
CA THR A 36 2.74 -16.12 -3.13
C THR A 36 3.38 -15.16 -4.12
N CYS A 37 4.70 -15.10 -4.16
CA CYS A 37 5.45 -14.32 -5.14
C CYS A 37 6.61 -15.16 -5.68
N SER A 38 6.80 -15.20 -6.99
CA SER A 38 7.98 -15.78 -7.64
C SER A 38 8.84 -14.69 -8.28
N TRP A 39 10.15 -14.82 -8.13
CA TRP A 39 11.16 -13.97 -8.78
C TRP A 39 11.83 -14.64 -9.99
N ASP A 40 11.31 -15.80 -10.41
CA ASP A 40 11.96 -16.62 -11.46
C ASP A 40 11.70 -16.11 -12.88
N HIS A 41 10.81 -15.13 -13.07
CA HIS A 41 10.50 -14.57 -14.38
C HIS A 41 11.49 -13.44 -14.77
N ALA A 42 11.95 -13.46 -16.00
CA ALA A 42 12.99 -12.53 -16.50
C ALA A 42 12.53 -11.05 -16.50
N ASP A 43 11.22 -10.79 -16.68
CA ASP A 43 10.67 -9.44 -16.77
C ASP A 43 10.23 -8.87 -15.43
N GLY A 44 10.40 -9.62 -14.34
CA GLY A 44 10.10 -9.18 -12.98
C GLY A 44 9.28 -10.18 -12.15
N PRO A 45 9.05 -9.90 -10.88
CA PRO A 45 8.32 -10.79 -9.99
C PRO A 45 6.84 -10.91 -10.40
N ILE A 46 6.28 -12.11 -10.16
CA ILE A 46 4.86 -12.43 -10.39
C ILE A 46 4.21 -12.70 -9.04
N ILE A 47 3.10 -12.07 -8.76
CA ILE A 47 2.28 -12.37 -7.59
C ILE A 47 1.16 -13.30 -8.02
N THR A 48 1.05 -14.46 -7.37
CA THR A 48 -0.07 -15.39 -7.52
C THR A 48 -1.04 -15.17 -6.36
N PHE A 49 -2.32 -14.98 -6.65
CA PHE A 49 -3.36 -14.88 -5.64
C PHE A 49 -4.72 -15.37 -6.17
N TRP A 50 -5.43 -16.14 -5.32
CA TRP A 50 -6.74 -16.74 -5.64
C TRP A 50 -6.78 -17.50 -6.96
N GLY A 51 -5.67 -18.20 -7.28
CA GLY A 51 -5.56 -19.05 -8.47
C GLY A 51 -5.30 -18.30 -9.78
N GLY A 52 -4.91 -17.02 -9.70
CA GLY A 52 -4.50 -16.21 -10.85
C GLY A 52 -3.17 -15.51 -10.62
N ASP A 53 -2.42 -15.32 -11.70
CA ASP A 53 -1.14 -14.63 -11.70
C ASP A 53 -1.29 -13.19 -12.18
N THR A 54 -0.52 -12.28 -11.59
CA THR A 54 -0.30 -10.98 -12.23
C THR A 54 0.57 -11.14 -13.46
N PRO A 55 0.53 -10.21 -14.42
CA PRO A 55 1.68 -10.01 -15.30
C PRO A 55 2.96 -9.78 -14.46
N PRO A 56 4.16 -10.07 -15.02
CA PRO A 56 5.41 -9.69 -14.37
C PRO A 56 5.39 -8.20 -14.00
N LEU A 57 5.71 -7.90 -12.75
CA LEU A 57 5.70 -6.52 -12.27
C LEU A 57 6.90 -5.77 -12.84
N HIS A 58 6.64 -4.71 -13.59
CA HIS A 58 7.70 -3.81 -14.02
C HIS A 58 8.43 -3.21 -12.81
N LYS A 59 9.72 -2.94 -12.95
CA LYS A 59 10.58 -2.49 -11.84
C LYS A 59 10.06 -1.25 -11.12
N THR A 60 9.38 -0.35 -11.82
CA THR A 60 8.76 0.84 -11.23
C THR A 60 7.65 0.55 -10.22
N TYR A 61 7.10 -0.68 -10.19
CA TYR A 61 6.11 -1.08 -9.18
C TYR A 61 6.73 -1.39 -7.82
N TYR A 62 8.02 -1.77 -7.75
CA TYR A 62 8.66 -2.20 -6.50
C TYR A 62 9.96 -1.46 -6.15
N ASP A 63 10.53 -0.68 -7.08
CA ASP A 63 11.71 0.14 -6.88
C ASP A 63 11.35 1.62 -7.05
N PHE A 64 11.34 2.37 -5.95
CA PHE A 64 10.98 3.77 -5.96
C PHE A 64 12.08 4.66 -6.60
N HIS A 65 13.34 4.20 -6.71
CA HIS A 65 14.39 4.90 -7.44
C HIS A 65 14.18 4.84 -8.96
N GLU A 66 13.72 3.69 -9.47
CA GLU A 66 13.34 3.58 -10.88
C GLU A 66 12.03 4.33 -11.17
N ARG A 67 11.09 4.28 -10.24
CA ARG A 67 9.81 4.99 -10.38
C ARG A 67 9.97 6.50 -10.50
N VAL A 68 10.89 7.12 -9.75
CA VAL A 68 11.09 8.58 -9.83
C VAL A 68 11.53 9.02 -11.21
N LYS A 69 12.30 8.19 -11.93
CA LYS A 69 12.70 8.46 -13.30
C LYS A 69 11.50 8.45 -14.26
N GLU A 70 10.62 7.46 -14.08
CA GLU A 70 9.38 7.37 -14.86
C GLU A 70 8.44 8.55 -14.58
N MET A 71 8.37 9.02 -13.32
CA MET A 71 7.62 10.22 -12.96
C MET A 71 8.16 11.46 -13.67
N ASP A 72 9.48 11.61 -13.74
CA ASP A 72 10.12 12.73 -14.45
C ASP A 72 9.78 12.70 -15.94
N ASP A 73 9.86 11.53 -16.57
CA ASP A 73 9.55 11.34 -17.99
C ASP A 73 8.07 11.65 -18.31
N LYS A 74 7.16 11.36 -17.36
CA LYS A 74 5.71 11.57 -17.50
C LYS A 74 5.22 12.92 -16.98
N GLY A 75 6.10 13.74 -16.39
CA GLY A 75 5.73 15.03 -15.82
C GLY A 75 4.82 14.92 -14.60
N VAL A 76 4.98 13.88 -13.78
CA VAL A 76 4.26 13.70 -12.52
C VAL A 76 5.15 14.13 -11.37
N ASP A 77 4.69 15.12 -10.59
CA ASP A 77 5.47 15.66 -9.48
C ASP A 77 5.43 14.75 -8.24
N ILE A 78 4.24 14.29 -7.85
CA ILE A 78 4.03 13.53 -6.61
C ILE A 78 3.23 12.26 -6.87
N HIS A 79 3.70 11.12 -6.36
CA HIS A 79 2.91 9.90 -6.21
C HIS A 79 2.48 9.70 -4.76
N CYS A 80 1.18 9.44 -4.55
CA CYS A 80 0.66 8.93 -3.29
C CYS A 80 0.63 7.40 -3.35
N LEU A 81 1.64 6.77 -2.75
CA LEU A 81 1.83 5.32 -2.80
C LEU A 81 0.70 4.58 -2.06
N SER A 82 0.15 3.56 -2.69
CA SER A 82 -0.89 2.69 -2.11
C SER A 82 -0.63 1.23 -2.44
N LEU A 83 -0.95 0.32 -1.51
CA LEU A 83 -0.91 -1.13 -1.74
C LEU A 83 -2.26 -1.57 -2.30
N THR A 84 -2.26 -2.18 -3.49
CA THR A 84 -3.48 -2.79 -4.06
C THR A 84 -3.50 -4.31 -3.82
N GLN A 85 -4.39 -5.03 -4.51
CA GLN A 85 -4.51 -6.48 -4.40
C GLN A 85 -3.15 -7.18 -4.53
N PRO A 86 -2.86 -8.20 -3.70
CA PRO A 86 -3.76 -8.88 -2.75
C PRO A 86 -3.91 -8.20 -1.38
N MET A 87 -3.28 -7.06 -1.09
CA MET A 87 -3.28 -6.40 0.21
C MET A 87 -2.75 -7.32 1.33
N VAL A 88 -3.37 -7.29 2.54
CA VAL A 88 -2.91 -8.06 3.71
C VAL A 88 -4.01 -8.89 4.38
N HIS A 89 -5.28 -8.70 3.98
CA HIS A 89 -6.44 -9.21 4.74
C HIS A 89 -6.64 -10.74 4.62
N TRP A 90 -6.01 -11.38 3.65
CA TRP A 90 -6.03 -12.83 3.43
C TRP A 90 -5.10 -13.59 4.40
N ALA A 91 -4.15 -12.89 5.02
CA ALA A 91 -3.12 -13.47 5.88
C ALA A 91 -3.64 -13.69 7.32
N ASP A 92 -3.01 -14.61 8.03
CA ASP A 92 -3.23 -14.73 9.46
C ASP A 92 -2.87 -13.42 10.19
N PRO A 93 -3.32 -13.22 11.45
CA PRO A 93 -3.15 -11.95 12.15
C PRO A 93 -1.70 -11.47 12.29
N ALA A 94 -0.75 -12.38 12.51
CA ALA A 94 0.65 -12.02 12.69
C ALA A 94 1.29 -11.60 11.36
N LEU A 95 1.02 -12.35 10.30
CA LEU A 95 1.50 -12.06 8.96
C LEU A 95 0.85 -10.78 8.41
N ALA A 96 -0.45 -10.57 8.63
CA ALA A 96 -1.15 -9.36 8.19
C ALA A 96 -0.55 -8.10 8.82
N LEU A 97 -0.22 -8.14 10.12
CA LEU A 97 0.48 -7.04 10.79
C LEU A 97 1.88 -6.84 10.22
N LYS A 98 2.69 -7.91 10.10
CA LYS A 98 4.05 -7.84 9.54
C LYS A 98 4.05 -7.24 8.12
N LEU A 99 3.13 -7.65 7.26
CA LEU A 99 3.00 -7.12 5.90
C LEU A 99 2.59 -5.64 5.90
N SER A 100 1.69 -5.23 6.80
CA SER A 100 1.27 -3.84 6.94
C SER A 100 2.42 -2.94 7.39
N GLU A 101 3.14 -3.34 8.44
CA GLU A 101 4.31 -2.61 8.95
C GLU A 101 5.40 -2.49 7.88
N THR A 102 5.73 -3.61 7.21
CA THR A 102 6.74 -3.64 6.14
C THR A 102 6.39 -2.68 5.01
N TYR A 103 5.14 -2.66 4.58
CA TYR A 103 4.67 -1.75 3.53
C TYR A 103 4.75 -0.29 3.98
N ASN A 104 4.26 0.03 5.18
CA ASN A 104 4.23 1.39 5.71
C ASN A 104 5.64 1.96 5.90
N ASP A 105 6.56 1.14 6.40
CA ASP A 105 7.97 1.52 6.55
C ASP A 105 8.63 1.79 5.21
N ALA A 106 8.36 0.97 4.19
CA ALA A 106 8.89 1.19 2.85
C ALA A 106 8.34 2.48 2.19
N CYS A 107 7.10 2.86 2.45
CA CYS A 107 6.56 4.16 2.03
C CYS A 107 7.30 5.32 2.71
N ALA A 108 7.58 5.19 4.01
CA ALA A 108 8.36 6.18 4.74
C ALA A 108 9.82 6.28 4.25
N GLU A 109 10.43 5.17 3.86
CA GLU A 109 11.76 5.14 3.25
C GLU A 109 11.76 5.84 1.87
N ALA A 110 10.77 5.58 1.03
CA ALA A 110 10.61 6.26 -0.24
C ALA A 110 10.48 7.79 -0.05
N HIS A 111 9.67 8.23 0.93
CA HIS A 111 9.55 9.65 1.26
C HIS A 111 10.85 10.23 1.81
N LYS A 112 11.58 9.52 2.69
CA LYS A 112 12.89 10.00 3.18
C LYS A 112 13.90 10.20 2.05
N ALA A 113 13.90 9.28 1.07
CA ALA A 113 14.78 9.37 -0.09
C ALA A 113 14.39 10.51 -1.04
N TYR A 114 13.09 10.76 -1.20
CA TYR A 114 12.54 11.76 -2.11
C TYR A 114 11.33 12.48 -1.48
N PRO A 115 11.56 13.42 -0.52
CA PRO A 115 10.49 14.03 0.28
C PRO A 115 9.43 14.80 -0.54
N ASP A 116 9.85 15.35 -1.68
CA ASP A 116 9.00 16.13 -2.57
C ASP A 116 8.32 15.29 -3.67
N ARG A 117 8.54 13.96 -3.68
CA ARG A 117 8.06 13.07 -4.75
C ARG A 117 7.13 11.97 -4.26
N TYR A 118 7.24 11.54 -3.01
CA TYR A 118 6.42 10.44 -2.49
C TYR A 118 5.67 10.84 -1.23
N LEU A 119 4.40 10.51 -1.20
CA LEU A 119 3.55 10.43 -0.01
C LEU A 119 3.04 8.99 0.11
N GLY A 120 2.66 8.56 1.32
CA GLY A 120 2.16 7.22 1.55
C GLY A 120 0.75 7.20 2.10
N PHE A 121 -0.04 6.22 1.66
CA PHE A 121 -1.28 5.82 2.29
C PHE A 121 -1.04 4.51 3.04
N ALA A 122 -1.31 4.51 4.34
CA ALA A 122 -1.06 3.34 5.18
C ALA A 122 -1.95 2.16 4.80
N MET A 123 -1.35 0.97 4.84
CA MET A 123 -2.03 -0.31 4.91
C MET A 123 -2.20 -0.70 6.38
N LEU A 124 -3.38 -1.19 6.74
CA LEU A 124 -3.70 -1.63 8.10
C LEU A 124 -4.27 -3.05 8.08
N PRO A 125 -3.97 -3.89 9.09
CA PRO A 125 -4.56 -5.22 9.24
C PRO A 125 -6.00 -5.11 9.77
N MET A 126 -6.93 -4.68 8.91
CA MET A 126 -8.29 -4.22 9.29
C MET A 126 -9.15 -5.28 9.98
N LEU A 127 -8.85 -6.58 9.79
CA LEU A 127 -9.56 -7.67 10.47
C LEU A 127 -9.10 -7.88 11.92
N GLN A 128 -8.05 -7.19 12.35
CA GLN A 128 -7.51 -7.20 13.72
C GLN A 128 -7.61 -5.77 14.30
N PRO A 129 -8.75 -5.40 14.93
CA PRO A 129 -9.02 -4.03 15.36
C PRO A 129 -7.94 -3.39 16.23
N ASP A 130 -7.43 -4.12 17.19
CA ASP A 130 -6.42 -3.59 18.12
C ASP A 130 -5.07 -3.40 17.41
N ALA A 131 -4.62 -4.38 16.64
CA ALA A 131 -3.37 -4.29 15.86
C ALA A 131 -3.45 -3.16 14.82
N ALA A 132 -4.58 -3.02 14.15
CA ALA A 132 -4.78 -1.96 13.18
C ALA A 132 -4.80 -0.56 13.84
N LEU A 133 -5.33 -0.43 15.05
CA LEU A 133 -5.29 0.83 15.80
C LEU A 133 -3.86 1.18 16.26
N GLU A 134 -3.11 0.20 16.74
CA GLU A 134 -1.70 0.41 17.13
C GLU A 134 -0.84 0.77 15.91
N GLU A 135 -1.01 0.07 14.78
CA GLU A 135 -0.30 0.41 13.55
C GLU A 135 -0.71 1.79 13.00
N LEU A 136 -1.99 2.16 13.12
CA LEU A 136 -2.46 3.49 12.79
C LEU A 136 -1.75 4.58 13.61
N LYS A 137 -1.54 4.35 14.90
CA LYS A 137 -0.77 5.27 15.77
C LYS A 137 0.70 5.28 15.38
N ARG A 138 1.34 4.11 15.25
CA ARG A 138 2.77 3.98 14.88
C ARG A 138 3.07 4.74 13.59
N ARG A 139 2.23 4.58 12.57
CA ARG A 139 2.44 5.22 11.27
C ARG A 139 2.25 6.74 11.30
N ALA A 140 1.55 7.31 12.30
CA ALA A 140 1.41 8.75 12.44
C ALA A 140 2.77 9.46 12.63
N ASP A 141 3.74 8.74 13.20
CA ASP A 141 5.11 9.21 13.40
C ASP A 141 6.02 8.94 12.18
N LEU A 142 5.54 8.19 11.17
CA LEU A 142 6.31 7.90 9.96
C LEU A 142 6.27 9.09 8.99
N PRO A 143 7.42 9.52 8.45
CA PRO A 143 7.47 10.65 7.54
C PRO A 143 6.74 10.33 6.22
N GLY A 144 6.06 11.34 5.67
CA GLY A 144 5.37 11.22 4.38
C GLY A 144 4.02 10.52 4.42
N MET A 145 3.62 9.91 5.53
CA MET A 145 2.31 9.26 5.63
C MET A 145 1.18 10.30 5.73
N ARG A 146 0.14 10.19 4.88
CA ARG A 146 -0.92 11.20 4.76
C ARG A 146 -2.33 10.67 4.90
N GLY A 147 -2.52 9.36 4.88
CA GLY A 147 -3.85 8.77 4.96
C GLY A 147 -3.81 7.28 5.17
N VAL A 148 -4.96 6.65 5.00
CA VAL A 148 -5.15 5.19 5.01
C VAL A 148 -5.82 4.80 3.69
N TYR A 149 -5.39 3.69 3.10
CA TYR A 149 -5.95 3.12 1.89
C TYR A 149 -6.69 1.81 2.21
N PRO A 150 -7.91 1.86 2.74
CA PRO A 150 -8.69 0.66 3.02
C PRO A 150 -9.39 0.18 1.74
N SER A 151 -9.61 -1.13 1.66
CA SER A 151 -10.55 -1.70 0.71
C SER A 151 -11.97 -1.22 0.99
N THR A 152 -12.80 -1.10 -0.02
CA THR A 152 -14.24 -0.78 0.16
C THR A 152 -14.99 -1.93 0.82
N GLN A 153 -14.49 -3.15 0.65
CA GLN A 153 -15.01 -4.38 1.24
C GLN A 153 -13.85 -5.28 1.66
N ILE A 154 -13.92 -5.87 2.83
CA ILE A 154 -12.91 -6.76 3.40
C ILE A 154 -13.63 -8.03 3.89
N GLU A 155 -13.32 -9.18 3.28
CA GLU A 155 -13.93 -10.48 3.61
C GLU A 155 -15.47 -10.42 3.69
N GLY A 156 -16.08 -9.81 2.67
CA GLY A 156 -17.54 -9.68 2.60
C GLY A 156 -18.14 -8.59 3.49
N ARG A 157 -17.34 -7.88 4.30
CA ARG A 157 -17.78 -6.79 5.18
C ARG A 157 -17.54 -5.45 4.52
N GLU A 158 -18.53 -4.59 4.54
CA GLU A 158 -18.37 -3.20 4.11
C GLU A 158 -17.69 -2.35 5.21
N LEU A 159 -17.10 -1.22 4.85
CA LEU A 159 -16.47 -0.31 5.81
C LEU A 159 -17.42 0.26 6.87
N SER A 160 -18.74 0.15 6.66
CA SER A 160 -19.80 0.47 7.63
C SER A 160 -19.94 -0.56 8.75
N ASP A 161 -19.32 -1.75 8.62
CA ASP A 161 -19.34 -2.77 9.67
C ASP A 161 -18.70 -2.24 10.97
N THR A 162 -19.33 -2.57 12.11
CA THR A 162 -18.88 -2.11 13.43
C THR A 162 -17.49 -2.58 13.80
N LEU A 163 -17.00 -3.65 13.20
CA LEU A 163 -15.62 -4.14 13.33
C LEU A 163 -14.60 -3.05 13.01
N PHE A 164 -14.91 -2.17 12.04
CA PHE A 164 -13.97 -1.16 11.58
C PHE A 164 -14.10 0.19 12.31
N PHE A 165 -15.07 0.36 13.22
CA PHE A 165 -15.29 1.63 13.94
C PHE A 165 -14.11 2.11 14.78
N PRO A 166 -13.35 1.26 15.47
CA PRO A 166 -12.17 1.70 16.22
C PRO A 166 -11.17 2.46 15.34
N HIS A 167 -10.89 1.95 14.13
CA HIS A 167 -9.97 2.57 13.17
C HIS A 167 -10.51 3.88 12.62
N LEU A 168 -11.80 3.91 12.28
CA LEU A 168 -12.46 5.10 11.74
C LEU A 168 -12.50 6.24 12.77
N ARG A 169 -12.72 5.91 14.05
CA ARG A 169 -12.70 6.91 15.16
C ARG A 169 -11.28 7.40 15.46
N GLY A 170 -10.27 6.52 15.43
CA GLY A 170 -8.87 6.91 15.57
C GLY A 170 -8.47 7.93 14.51
N ARG A 171 -8.83 7.69 13.25
CA ARG A 171 -8.56 8.58 12.11
C ARG A 171 -9.15 9.98 12.26
N ALA A 172 -10.38 10.09 12.77
CA ALA A 172 -11.04 11.37 12.94
C ALA A 172 -10.32 12.29 13.95
N ARG A 173 -9.61 11.70 14.93
CA ARG A 173 -8.80 12.44 15.90
C ARG A 173 -7.46 12.90 15.32
N ASP A 174 -6.89 12.14 14.39
CA ASP A 174 -5.56 12.38 13.84
C ASP A 174 -5.57 13.21 12.55
N GLY A 175 -6.74 13.65 12.08
CA GLY A 175 -6.90 14.51 10.91
C GLY A 175 -6.51 13.85 9.57
N LEU A 176 -6.54 12.52 9.47
CA LEU A 176 -6.03 11.77 8.34
C LEU A 176 -7.07 11.54 7.24
N ALA A 177 -6.68 11.82 6.00
CA ALA A 177 -7.53 11.62 4.83
C ALA A 177 -7.80 10.13 4.55
N HIS A 178 -8.96 9.84 3.99
CA HIS A 178 -9.36 8.51 3.52
C HIS A 178 -9.46 8.48 2.00
N VAL A 179 -8.77 7.54 1.38
CA VAL A 179 -8.94 7.24 -0.04
C VAL A 179 -9.38 5.78 -0.15
N PRO A 180 -10.65 5.51 -0.50
CA PRO A 180 -11.12 4.14 -0.66
C PRO A 180 -10.50 3.48 -1.89
N ALA A 181 -10.08 2.23 -1.75
CA ALA A 181 -9.64 1.43 -2.89
C ALA A 181 -10.82 1.15 -3.83
N SER A 182 -10.65 1.42 -5.11
CA SER A 182 -11.60 1.01 -6.14
C SER A 182 -11.42 -0.48 -6.44
N GLY A 183 -12.23 -1.34 -5.84
CA GLY A 183 -12.27 -2.78 -6.17
C GLY A 183 -13.43 -3.10 -7.13
N PRO A 184 -13.33 -4.19 -7.92
CA PRO A 184 -14.44 -4.62 -8.76
C PRO A 184 -15.64 -4.97 -7.88
N ARG A 185 -16.78 -4.31 -8.12
CA ARG A 185 -18.06 -4.70 -7.49
C ARG A 185 -18.41 -6.10 -8.00
N ARG A 186 -18.26 -7.13 -7.18
CA ARG A 186 -18.89 -8.41 -7.47
C ARG A 186 -20.42 -8.15 -7.44
N ARG A 187 -21.05 -8.29 -8.61
CA ARG A 187 -22.52 -8.38 -8.65
C ARG A 187 -22.91 -9.67 -7.92
N ILE A 188 -23.74 -9.55 -6.92
CA ILE A 188 -24.49 -10.65 -6.31
C ILE A 188 -25.49 -11.17 -7.37
#